data_208fbd6251f668de99f2bf376174464d
#
_entry.id   208fbd6251f668de99f2bf376174464d
#
_cell.length_a   1.000
_cell.length_b   1.000
_cell.length_c   1.000
_cell.angle_alpha   90.00
_cell.angle_beta   90.00
_cell.angle_gamma   90.00
#
_symmetry.space_group_name_H-M   'P 1'
#
loop_
_entity.id
_entity.type
_entity.pdbx_description
1 polymer ?
#
loop_
_entity_poly.entity_id
_entity_poly.type
_entity_poly.pdbx_seq_one_letter_code
_entity_poly.pdbx_strand_id
1 'polypeptide(L)'
;GSTGYSMAAGGPIVEPTAHNLLLTPICPHSTRAGSYVLAPEHTLVVETADANRKFVYLSVDGGKAFSLKNGDKVRVRQSKFVTKLVRLSKKSFCEILDSKMGAEARKHEK
;
A
#
# COMPACT_ATOMS: atom_id res chain seq x y z
N GLY A 1 3.51 3.91 2.75
CA GLY A 1 4.41 3.70 1.64
C GLY A 1 4.56 2.25 1.21
N SER A 2 5.24 2.05 0.10
CA SER A 2 5.46 0.73 -0.50
C SER A 2 6.28 -0.21 0.38
N THR A 3 7.12 0.33 1.24
CA THR A 3 8.03 -0.41 2.13
C THR A 3 7.41 -0.82 3.47
N GLY A 4 6.15 -0.48 3.69
CA GLY A 4 5.40 -0.86 4.88
C GLY A 4 4.55 -2.12 4.66
N TYR A 5 3.27 -2.02 4.96
CA TYR A 5 2.32 -3.12 4.87
C TYR A 5 2.18 -3.72 3.47
N SER A 6 2.26 -2.89 2.41
CA SER A 6 2.20 -3.35 1.03
C SER A 6 3.34 -4.33 0.70
N MET A 7 4.57 -4.05 1.14
CA MET A 7 5.71 -4.95 0.95
C MET A 7 5.50 -6.28 1.70
N ALA A 8 5.03 -6.24 2.93
CA ALA A 8 4.71 -7.44 3.69
C ALA A 8 3.63 -8.31 3.01
N ALA A 9 2.73 -7.70 2.26
CA ALA A 9 1.70 -8.37 1.46
C ALA A 9 2.18 -8.81 0.06
N GLY A 10 3.49 -8.71 -0.23
CA GLY A 10 4.07 -9.09 -1.52
C GLY A 10 4.01 -7.98 -2.59
N GLY A 11 3.76 -6.75 -2.21
CA GLY A 11 3.80 -5.60 -3.11
C GLY A 11 5.24 -5.20 -3.47
N PRO A 12 5.43 -4.48 -4.59
CA PRO A 12 6.74 -4.03 -5.03
C PRO A 12 7.29 -2.91 -4.14
N ILE A 13 8.61 -2.80 -4.09
CA ILE A 13 9.30 -1.64 -3.55
C ILE A 13 9.28 -0.55 -4.63
N VAL A 14 8.79 0.62 -4.26
CA VAL A 14 8.71 1.78 -5.17
C VAL A 14 9.48 2.94 -4.55
N GLU A 15 10.36 3.51 -5.33
CA GLU A 15 11.11 4.70 -4.93
C GLU A 15 10.16 5.87 -4.62
N PRO A 16 10.39 6.64 -3.53
CA PRO A 16 9.49 7.72 -3.12
C PRO A 16 9.27 8.81 -4.17
N THR A 17 10.24 9.01 -5.05
CA THR A 17 10.17 10.01 -6.14
C THR A 17 9.27 9.58 -7.29
N ALA A 18 8.90 8.31 -7.37
CA ALA A 18 8.08 7.77 -8.47
C ALA A 18 6.60 8.16 -8.40
N HIS A 19 6.10 8.56 -7.21
CA HIS A 19 4.72 9.04 -6.97
C HIS A 19 3.59 8.12 -7.47
N ASN A 20 3.86 6.83 -7.66
CA ASN A 20 2.89 5.87 -8.15
C ASN A 20 1.82 5.51 -7.10
N LEU A 21 0.64 5.12 -7.57
CA LEU A 21 -0.36 4.43 -6.76
C LEU A 21 -0.09 2.93 -6.79
N LEU A 22 -0.19 2.27 -5.63
CA LEU A 22 -0.04 0.82 -5.52
C LEU A 22 -1.37 0.19 -5.09
N LEU A 23 -1.75 -0.87 -5.80
CA LEU A 23 -2.81 -1.78 -5.39
C LEU A 23 -2.21 -3.14 -5.11
N THR A 24 -2.20 -3.55 -3.86
CA THR A 24 -1.67 -4.85 -3.44
C THR A 24 -2.78 -5.70 -2.83
N PRO A 25 -3.30 -6.71 -3.53
CA PRO A 25 -4.26 -7.66 -2.98
C PRO A 25 -3.64 -8.47 -1.84
N ILE A 26 -4.42 -8.72 -0.79
CA ILE A 26 -4.02 -9.54 0.36
C ILE A 26 -4.88 -10.78 0.38
N CYS A 27 -4.23 -11.96 0.38
CA CYS A 27 -4.90 -13.26 0.34
C CYS A 27 -5.99 -13.36 -0.75
N PRO A 28 -5.69 -13.01 -2.01
CA PRO A 28 -6.67 -13.10 -3.08
C PRO A 28 -7.04 -14.56 -3.37
N HIS A 29 -8.29 -14.82 -3.72
CA HIS A 29 -8.72 -16.15 -4.13
C HIS A 29 -8.12 -16.60 -5.48
N SER A 30 -7.75 -15.63 -6.34
CA SER A 30 -7.13 -15.90 -7.64
C SER A 30 -5.61 -15.86 -7.53
N THR A 31 -4.95 -16.92 -8.01
CA THR A 31 -3.48 -16.97 -8.14
C THR A 31 -2.92 -15.98 -9.17
N ARG A 32 -3.79 -15.40 -10.01
CA ARG A 32 -3.43 -14.38 -11.00
C ARG A 32 -3.51 -12.96 -10.48
N ALA A 33 -3.98 -12.76 -9.25
CA ALA A 33 -4.05 -11.44 -8.65
C ALA A 33 -2.65 -10.98 -8.21
N GLY A 34 -2.01 -10.18 -9.05
CA GLY A 34 -0.75 -9.53 -8.74
C GLY A 34 -0.95 -8.13 -8.15
N SER A 35 0.15 -7.51 -7.75
CA SER A 35 0.17 -6.11 -7.38
C SER A 35 0.22 -5.23 -8.63
N TYR A 36 -0.50 -4.12 -8.59
CA TYR A 36 -0.52 -3.15 -9.68
C TYR A 36 0.20 -1.87 -9.27
N VAL A 37 1.04 -1.38 -10.17
CA VAL A 37 1.68 -0.07 -10.07
C VAL A 37 1.01 0.82 -11.10
N LEU A 38 0.31 1.85 -10.63
CA LEU A 38 -0.49 2.75 -11.46
C LEU A 38 0.17 4.12 -11.53
N ALA A 39 0.06 4.77 -12.66
CA ALA A 39 0.53 6.15 -12.82
C ALA A 39 -0.24 7.09 -11.87
N PRO A 40 0.41 8.17 -11.39
CA PRO A 40 -0.17 9.06 -10.37
C PRO A 40 -1.43 9.81 -10.84
N GLU A 41 -1.63 9.94 -12.15
CA GLU A 41 -2.79 10.60 -12.73
C GLU A 41 -4.06 9.74 -12.68
N HIS A 42 -3.91 8.43 -12.47
CA HIS A 42 -5.05 7.52 -12.45
C HIS A 42 -5.88 7.68 -11.18
N THR A 43 -7.16 7.41 -11.34
CA THR A 43 -8.07 7.18 -10.21
C THR A 43 -8.40 5.69 -10.18
N LEU A 44 -8.05 5.05 -9.07
CA LEU A 44 -8.47 3.68 -8.80
C LEU A 44 -9.87 3.69 -8.22
N VAL A 45 -10.76 2.87 -8.75
CA VAL A 45 -12.10 2.66 -8.20
C VAL A 45 -12.22 1.22 -7.75
N VAL A 46 -12.49 1.02 -6.47
CA VAL A 46 -12.77 -0.29 -5.89
C VAL A 46 -14.26 -0.36 -5.59
N GLU A 47 -14.96 -1.32 -6.19
CA GLU A 47 -16.39 -1.55 -5.99
C GLU A 47 -16.63 -2.82 -5.20
N THR A 48 -17.51 -2.75 -4.23
CA THR A 48 -17.97 -3.92 -3.46
C THR A 48 -19.04 -4.65 -4.26
N ALA A 49 -18.70 -5.79 -4.85
CA ALA A 49 -19.58 -6.48 -5.81
C ALA A 49 -20.05 -7.88 -5.38
N ASP A 50 -19.75 -8.30 -4.17
CA ASP A 50 -20.07 -9.67 -3.73
C ASP A 50 -21.33 -9.69 -2.86
N ALA A 51 -22.43 -10.14 -3.45
CA ALA A 51 -23.71 -10.34 -2.77
C ALA A 51 -23.65 -11.36 -1.60
N ASN A 52 -22.64 -12.22 -1.55
CA ASN A 52 -22.48 -13.26 -0.53
C ASN A 52 -21.66 -12.81 0.68
N ARG A 53 -20.95 -11.69 0.58
CA ARG A 53 -20.18 -11.12 1.70
C ARG A 53 -21.04 -10.15 2.48
N LYS A 54 -21.37 -10.53 3.70
CA LYS A 54 -22.22 -9.71 4.59
C LYS A 54 -21.54 -8.45 5.10
N PHE A 55 -20.18 -8.43 5.15
CA PHE A 55 -19.44 -7.33 5.77
C PHE A 55 -18.17 -7.01 4.99
N VAL A 56 -18.09 -5.78 4.48
CA VAL A 56 -16.90 -5.19 3.89
C VAL A 56 -16.59 -3.90 4.64
N TYR A 57 -15.33 -3.69 4.96
CA TYR A 57 -14.89 -2.52 5.70
C TYR A 57 -13.78 -1.79 4.97
N LEU A 58 -13.79 -0.48 5.04
CA LEU A 58 -12.70 0.40 4.64
C LEU A 58 -12.00 0.91 5.89
N SER A 59 -10.69 0.79 5.94
CA SER A 59 -9.84 1.42 6.95
C SER A 59 -8.76 2.25 6.27
N VAL A 60 -8.46 3.41 6.82
CA VAL A 60 -7.39 4.30 6.33
C VAL A 60 -6.32 4.37 7.40
N ASP A 61 -5.07 4.08 7.01
CA ASP A 61 -3.87 4.10 7.90
C ASP A 61 -4.06 3.30 9.20
N GLY A 62 -4.75 2.17 9.13
CA GLY A 62 -5.04 1.35 10.31
C GLY A 62 -6.01 1.99 11.32
N GLY A 63 -6.66 3.07 10.93
CA GLY A 63 -7.62 3.80 11.76
C GLY A 63 -9.00 3.12 11.82
N LYS A 64 -10.01 3.91 12.16
CA LYS A 64 -11.40 3.44 12.28
C LYS A 64 -11.88 2.77 10.99
N ALA A 65 -12.53 1.62 11.14
CA ALA A 65 -13.16 0.92 10.04
C ALA A 65 -14.53 1.50 9.71
N PHE A 66 -14.79 1.72 8.43
CA PHE A 66 -16.09 2.15 7.90
C PHE A 66 -16.75 0.97 7.19
N SER A 67 -17.96 0.64 7.57
CA SER A 67 -18.73 -0.41 6.90
C SER A 67 -19.16 0.04 5.51
N LEU A 68 -18.95 -0.82 4.52
CA LEU A 68 -19.38 -0.62 3.14
C LEU A 68 -20.52 -1.57 2.81
N LYS A 69 -21.47 -1.08 2.01
CA LYS A 69 -22.59 -1.88 1.48
C LYS A 69 -22.24 -2.40 0.09
N ASN A 70 -22.97 -3.43 -0.34
CA ASN A 70 -22.83 -3.94 -1.71
C ASN A 70 -23.12 -2.83 -2.73
N GLY A 71 -22.24 -2.69 -3.70
CA GLY A 71 -22.29 -1.64 -4.73
C GLY A 71 -21.61 -0.32 -4.33
N ASP A 72 -21.13 -0.17 -3.09
CA ASP A 72 -20.36 1.00 -2.69
C ASP A 72 -19.03 1.06 -3.45
N LYS A 73 -18.62 2.27 -3.77
CA LYS A 73 -17.38 2.55 -4.52
C LYS A 73 -16.42 3.39 -3.69
N VAL A 74 -15.21 2.91 -3.59
CA VAL A 74 -14.08 3.66 -3.00
C VAL A 74 -13.20 4.17 -4.13
N ARG A 75 -13.02 5.49 -4.19
CA ARG A 75 -12.14 6.13 -5.17
C ARG A 75 -10.83 6.53 -4.51
N VAL A 76 -9.73 6.05 -5.04
CA VAL A 76 -8.39 6.37 -4.58
C VAL A 76 -7.65 7.14 -5.67
N ARG A 77 -7.13 8.29 -5.31
CA ARG A 77 -6.33 9.14 -6.21
C ARG A 77 -5.22 9.82 -5.43
N GLN A 78 -4.22 10.30 -6.13
CA GLN A 78 -3.17 11.10 -5.51
C GLN A 78 -3.74 12.41 -4.95
N SER A 79 -3.33 12.75 -3.73
CA SER A 79 -3.70 14.02 -3.11
C SER A 79 -2.95 15.18 -3.75
N LYS A 80 -3.59 16.34 -3.83
CA LYS A 80 -2.93 17.60 -4.16
C LYS A 80 -2.08 18.15 -3.01
N PHE A 81 -2.32 17.65 -1.79
CA PHE A 81 -1.56 18.03 -0.59
C PHE A 81 -0.29 17.20 -0.49
N VAL A 82 0.81 17.82 -0.18
CA VAL A 82 2.12 17.20 -0.03
C VAL A 82 2.63 17.43 1.39
N THR A 83 3.06 16.35 2.04
CA THR A 83 3.77 16.44 3.31
C THR A 83 5.27 16.55 3.02
N LYS A 84 5.89 17.64 3.46
CA LYS A 84 7.34 17.82 3.33
C LYS A 84 8.04 17.26 4.56
N LEU A 85 8.95 16.32 4.34
CA LEU A 85 9.78 15.75 5.39
C LEU A 85 11.19 16.36 5.31
N VAL A 86 11.72 16.78 6.46
CA VAL A 86 13.09 17.26 6.55
C VAL A 86 14.04 16.07 6.65
N ARG A 87 14.99 15.96 5.72
CA ARG A 87 16.04 14.96 5.77
C ARG A 87 17.24 15.50 6.53
N LEU A 88 17.60 14.81 7.61
CA LEU A 88 18.82 15.08 8.38
C LEU A 88 20.00 14.16 7.99
N SER A 89 19.72 13.13 7.18
CA SER A 89 20.71 12.17 6.70
C SER A 89 20.92 12.32 5.20
N LYS A 90 22.17 12.18 4.73
CA LYS A 90 22.53 12.13 3.30
C LYS A 90 22.42 10.74 2.68
N LYS A 91 21.96 9.74 3.44
CA LYS A 91 21.80 8.36 2.93
C LYS A 91 20.73 8.29 1.86
N SER A 92 20.98 7.51 0.83
CA SER A 92 19.98 7.21 -0.21
C SER A 92 18.84 6.34 0.33
N PHE A 93 17.73 6.32 -0.40
CA PHE A 93 16.59 5.45 -0.08
C PHE A 93 17.00 3.98 0.00
N CYS A 94 17.80 3.49 -0.95
CA CYS A 94 18.27 2.10 -0.98
C CYS A 94 19.17 1.78 0.22
N GLU A 95 20.06 2.67 0.61
CA GLU A 95 20.93 2.49 1.79
C GLU A 95 20.11 2.41 3.09
N ILE A 96 19.10 3.26 3.25
CA ILE A 96 18.21 3.24 4.41
C ILE A 96 17.41 1.94 4.43
N LEU A 97 16.88 1.50 3.29
CA LEU A 97 16.12 0.27 3.16
C LEU A 97 16.96 -0.96 3.52
N ASP A 98 18.15 -1.09 2.96
CA ASP A 98 19.09 -2.19 3.25
C ASP A 98 19.47 -2.23 4.73
N SER A 99 19.74 -1.08 5.34
CA SER A 99 20.05 -0.97 6.77
C SER A 99 18.91 -1.50 7.64
N LYS A 100 17.66 -1.14 7.35
CA LYS A 100 16.49 -1.58 8.12
C LYS A 100 16.19 -3.06 7.90
N MET A 101 16.21 -3.55 6.68
CA MET A 101 15.96 -4.95 6.35
C MET A 101 17.07 -5.86 6.88
N GLY A 102 18.32 -5.44 6.79
CA GLY A 102 19.46 -6.16 7.36
C GLY A 102 19.39 -6.27 8.88
N ALA A 103 18.95 -5.24 9.57
CA ALA A 103 18.76 -5.26 11.02
C ALA A 103 17.62 -6.22 11.45
N GLU A 104 16.52 -6.27 10.72
CA GLU A 104 15.42 -7.20 10.97
C GLU A 104 15.84 -8.65 10.71
N ALA A 105 16.55 -8.95 9.64
CA ALA A 105 17.09 -10.27 9.36
C ALA A 105 18.01 -10.77 10.48
N ARG A 106 18.87 -9.93 11.04
CA ARG A 106 19.74 -10.27 12.17
C ARG A 106 18.96 -10.56 13.46
N LYS A 107 17.83 -9.92 13.70
CA LYS A 107 16.97 -10.19 14.87
C LYS A 107 16.30 -11.56 14.81
N HIS A 108 16.01 -12.06 13.61
CA HIS A 108 15.38 -13.37 13.41
C HIS A 108 16.37 -14.55 13.41
N GLU A 109 17.66 -14.31 13.24
CA GLU A 109 18.72 -15.32 13.31
C GLU A 109 19.15 -15.69 14.75
N LYS A 110 18.65 -14.96 15.72
CA LYS A 110 18.87 -15.26 17.14
C LYS A 110 17.72 -16.07 17.72
#